data_e687a5a760c6efe626099986543651eb
#
_entry.id   e687a5a760c6efe626099986543651eb
#
_cell.length_a   1.000
_cell.length_b   1.000
_cell.length_c   1.000
_cell.angle_alpha   90.00
_cell.angle_beta   90.00
_cell.angle_gamma   90.00
#
_symmetry.space_group_name_H-M   'P 1'
#
loop_
_entity.id
_entity.type
_entity.pdbx_description
1 polymer ?
#
loop_
_entity_poly.entity_id
_entity_poly.type
_entity_poly.pdbx_seq_one_letter_code
_entity_poly.pdbx_strand_id
1 'polypeptide(L)'
;QAIGLYADFADEAFLPAGTNILEEMISLVGEMLLRPRTHGGLFLREYVESERDQLLEQIRGRINDKRSYSVRRLYELMCSMEDYATDKLGSETEAESITPHALTRHYHQLLADAPVELFYCGSADPARVKSAFLSALAALPRSDEDPDIGTDIRMNALEAEPRCFEEQLQVTQGKLAIGFRLGECMLEPD
;
A
#
# COMPACT_ATOMS: atom_id res chain seq x y z
N GLN A 1 -4.77 2.33 -1.46
CA GLN A 1 -3.50 1.64 -1.16
C GLN A 1 -2.46 1.98 -2.21
N ALA A 2 -1.16 1.93 -1.88
CA ALA A 2 -0.06 2.23 -2.78
C ALA A 2 0.97 1.09 -2.77
N ILE A 3 1.61 0.85 -3.92
CA ILE A 3 2.83 0.04 -4.01
C ILE A 3 4.00 1.01 -4.11
N GLY A 4 5.02 0.82 -3.30
CA GLY A 4 6.22 1.63 -3.33
C GLY A 4 7.48 0.79 -3.34
N LEU A 5 8.50 1.27 -4.03
CA LEU A 5 9.86 0.76 -3.95
C LEU A 5 10.73 1.83 -3.30
N TYR A 6 11.61 1.40 -2.44
CA TYR A 6 12.53 2.26 -1.72
C TYR A 6 13.95 1.72 -1.86
N ALA A 7 14.91 2.59 -2.12
CA ALA A 7 16.32 2.23 -2.23
C ALA A 7 17.21 3.30 -1.59
N ASP A 8 18.13 2.87 -0.74
CA ASP A 8 19.21 3.67 -0.21
C ASP A 8 20.52 3.29 -0.89
N PHE A 9 21.29 4.28 -1.25
CA PHE A 9 22.62 4.06 -1.82
C PHE A 9 23.57 5.19 -1.43
N ALA A 10 24.88 4.92 -1.52
CA ALA A 10 25.90 5.89 -1.19
C ALA A 10 25.91 7.05 -2.20
N ASP A 11 26.17 8.27 -1.71
CA ASP A 11 26.41 9.43 -2.58
C ASP A 11 27.67 9.23 -3.40
N GLU A 12 27.63 9.60 -4.69
CA GLU A 12 28.76 9.47 -5.63
C GLU A 12 30.00 10.23 -5.18
N ALA A 13 29.84 11.28 -4.37
CA ALA A 13 30.97 12.03 -3.78
C ALA A 13 31.88 11.14 -2.91
N PHE A 14 31.36 10.02 -2.38
CA PHE A 14 32.09 9.06 -1.56
C PHE A 14 32.52 7.81 -2.30
N LEU A 15 32.27 7.75 -3.62
CA LEU A 15 32.58 6.59 -4.45
C LEU A 15 33.73 6.87 -5.42
N PRO A 16 34.38 5.84 -5.98
CA PRO A 16 35.42 6.03 -6.99
C PRO A 16 34.91 6.83 -8.19
N ALA A 17 35.80 7.66 -8.75
CA ALA A 17 35.46 8.49 -9.91
C ALA A 17 34.94 7.61 -11.08
N GLY A 18 33.85 8.03 -11.70
CA GLY A 18 33.22 7.33 -12.82
C GLY A 18 32.16 6.30 -12.39
N THR A 19 31.83 6.19 -11.10
CA THR A 19 30.69 5.39 -10.63
C THR A 19 29.39 6.14 -10.97
N ASN A 20 28.43 5.44 -11.60
CA ASN A 20 27.11 5.98 -11.96
C ASN A 20 26.02 5.33 -11.13
N ILE A 21 26.19 5.31 -9.80
CA ILE A 21 25.32 4.57 -8.90
C ILE A 21 23.86 5.08 -8.95
N LEU A 22 23.65 6.36 -9.19
CA LEU A 22 22.32 6.95 -9.30
C LEU A 22 21.52 6.29 -10.43
N GLU A 23 22.05 6.28 -11.64
CA GLU A 23 21.39 5.69 -12.80
C GLU A 23 21.24 4.18 -12.66
N GLU A 24 22.24 3.50 -12.12
CA GLU A 24 22.19 2.05 -11.87
C GLU A 24 21.09 1.69 -10.88
N MET A 25 20.98 2.41 -9.78
CA MET A 25 19.94 2.17 -8.76
C MET A 25 18.54 2.52 -9.27
N ILE A 26 18.37 3.63 -9.96
CA ILE A 26 17.10 4.00 -10.57
C ILE A 26 16.70 2.98 -11.65
N SER A 27 17.65 2.52 -12.45
CA SER A 27 17.42 1.49 -13.46
C SER A 27 17.00 0.17 -12.82
N LEU A 28 17.66 -0.23 -11.72
CA LEU A 28 17.31 -1.44 -10.95
C LEU A 28 15.88 -1.36 -10.41
N VAL A 29 15.50 -0.23 -9.82
CA VAL A 29 14.13 -0.02 -9.32
C VAL A 29 13.12 -0.11 -10.48
N GLY A 30 13.43 0.50 -11.63
CA GLY A 30 12.61 0.40 -12.83
C GLY A 30 12.50 -1.04 -13.35
N GLU A 31 13.59 -1.79 -13.33
CA GLU A 31 13.59 -3.21 -13.73
C GLU A 31 12.77 -4.08 -12.79
N MET A 32 12.89 -3.89 -11.49
CA MET A 32 12.08 -4.60 -10.49
C MET A 32 10.59 -4.37 -10.70
N LEU A 33 10.21 -3.14 -11.05
CA LEU A 33 8.82 -2.77 -11.31
C LEU A 33 8.31 -3.29 -12.65
N LEU A 34 9.10 -3.17 -13.73
CA LEU A 34 8.63 -3.43 -15.08
C LEU A 34 8.89 -4.85 -15.58
N ARG A 35 9.79 -5.57 -14.92
CA ARG A 35 10.21 -6.93 -15.31
C ARG A 35 10.11 -7.93 -14.16
N PRO A 36 8.93 -8.07 -13.54
CA PRO A 36 8.74 -9.06 -12.50
C PRO A 36 8.97 -10.46 -13.08
N ARG A 37 9.41 -11.38 -12.22
CA ARG A 37 9.65 -12.76 -12.63
C ARG A 37 8.34 -13.47 -12.95
N THR A 38 8.16 -13.83 -14.22
CA THR A 38 6.94 -14.47 -14.72
C THR A 38 7.27 -15.73 -15.52
N HIS A 39 6.27 -16.59 -15.69
CA HIS A 39 6.29 -17.72 -16.62
C HIS A 39 5.01 -17.68 -17.47
N GLY A 40 5.18 -17.67 -18.79
CA GLY A 40 4.04 -17.53 -19.70
C GLY A 40 3.24 -16.23 -19.52
N GLY A 41 3.90 -15.15 -19.04
CA GLY A 41 3.27 -13.84 -18.80
C GLY A 41 2.50 -13.75 -17.48
N LEU A 42 2.51 -14.78 -16.64
CA LEU A 42 1.88 -14.79 -15.31
C LEU A 42 2.94 -14.86 -14.20
N PHE A 43 2.66 -14.31 -13.05
CA PHE A 43 3.47 -14.51 -11.86
C PHE A 43 3.64 -16.01 -11.58
N LEU A 44 4.83 -16.39 -11.09
CA LEU A 44 5.12 -17.77 -10.76
C LEU A 44 4.18 -18.30 -9.69
N ARG A 45 3.51 -19.39 -9.99
CA ARG A 45 2.49 -19.98 -9.13
C ARG A 45 3.02 -20.29 -7.73
N GLU A 46 4.20 -20.86 -7.64
CA GLU A 46 4.86 -21.20 -6.38
C GLU A 46 5.09 -19.98 -5.48
N TYR A 47 5.43 -18.82 -6.06
CA TYR A 47 5.63 -17.59 -5.31
C TYR A 47 4.29 -17.00 -4.85
N VAL A 48 3.28 -16.98 -5.73
CA VAL A 48 1.95 -16.49 -5.37
C VAL A 48 1.34 -17.34 -4.26
N GLU A 49 1.47 -18.66 -4.33
CA GLU A 49 0.97 -19.56 -3.29
C GLU A 49 1.70 -19.36 -1.97
N SER A 50 3.04 -19.26 -1.98
CA SER A 50 3.83 -18.99 -0.77
C SER A 50 3.49 -17.65 -0.12
N GLU A 51 3.40 -16.58 -0.89
CA GLU A 51 3.06 -15.25 -0.37
C GLU A 51 1.61 -15.19 0.12
N ARG A 52 0.69 -15.88 -0.55
CA ARG A 52 -0.69 -16.00 -0.10
C ARG A 52 -0.78 -16.72 1.26
N ASP A 53 -0.05 -17.82 1.43
CA ASP A 53 -0.04 -18.57 2.68
C ASP A 53 0.53 -17.73 3.82
N GLN A 54 1.61 -16.96 3.57
CA GLN A 54 2.15 -16.00 4.54
C GLN A 54 1.15 -14.90 4.87
N LEU A 55 0.43 -14.37 3.88
CA LEU A 55 -0.62 -13.37 4.09
C LEU A 55 -1.74 -13.92 4.96
N LEU A 56 -2.18 -15.17 4.71
CA LEU A 56 -3.19 -15.84 5.53
C LEU A 56 -2.73 -16.03 6.97
N GLU A 57 -1.48 -16.41 7.19
CA GLU A 57 -0.90 -16.50 8.54
C GLU A 57 -0.88 -15.14 9.24
N GLN A 58 -0.53 -14.07 8.53
CA GLN A 58 -0.56 -12.72 9.07
C GLN A 58 -2.00 -12.29 9.43
N ILE A 59 -2.97 -12.58 8.58
CA ILE A 59 -4.38 -12.28 8.83
C ILE A 59 -4.87 -13.03 10.07
N ARG A 60 -4.60 -14.32 10.16
CA ARG A 60 -4.98 -15.16 11.32
C ARG A 60 -4.24 -14.75 12.59
N GLY A 61 -2.98 -14.35 12.45
CA GLY A 61 -2.14 -13.92 13.57
C GLY A 61 -2.53 -12.58 14.20
N ARG A 62 -3.35 -11.77 13.55
CA ARG A 62 -3.77 -10.43 14.05
C ARG A 62 -4.38 -10.47 15.44
N ILE A 63 -5.15 -11.50 15.73
CA ILE A 63 -5.82 -11.66 17.01
C ILE A 63 -4.84 -11.86 18.19
N ASN A 64 -3.58 -12.18 17.92
CA ASN A 64 -2.57 -12.35 18.95
C ASN A 64 -2.17 -11.02 19.61
N ASP A 65 -2.18 -9.91 18.86
CA ASP A 65 -2.05 -8.56 19.43
C ASP A 65 -3.45 -7.98 19.70
N LYS A 66 -3.95 -8.24 20.90
CA LYS A 66 -5.30 -7.82 21.33
C LYS A 66 -5.50 -6.31 21.33
N ARG A 67 -4.43 -5.54 21.58
CA ARG A 67 -4.50 -4.08 21.58
C ARG A 67 -4.69 -3.57 20.15
N SER A 68 -3.82 -3.94 19.25
CA SER A 68 -3.93 -3.56 17.84
C SER A 68 -5.21 -4.09 17.21
N TYR A 69 -5.64 -5.30 17.59
CA TYR A 69 -6.92 -5.87 17.16
C TYR A 69 -8.10 -4.98 17.56
N SER A 70 -8.19 -4.58 18.83
CA SER A 70 -9.32 -3.75 19.30
C SER A 70 -9.38 -2.38 18.62
N VAL A 71 -8.23 -1.74 18.41
CA VAL A 71 -8.16 -0.45 17.70
C VAL A 71 -8.58 -0.61 16.24
N ARG A 72 -8.13 -1.65 15.55
CA ARG A 72 -8.52 -1.91 14.17
C ARG A 72 -10.04 -2.16 14.06
N ARG A 73 -10.61 -3.00 14.94
CA ARG A 73 -12.06 -3.25 14.98
C ARG A 73 -12.84 -1.97 15.18
N LEU A 74 -12.33 -1.05 16.01
CA LEU A 74 -12.93 0.26 16.15
C LEU A 74 -12.98 1.01 14.81
N TYR A 75 -11.87 1.06 14.05
CA TYR A 75 -11.86 1.72 12.74
C TYR A 75 -12.80 1.04 11.73
N GLU A 76 -12.78 -0.28 11.66
CA GLU A 76 -13.67 -1.05 10.77
C GLU A 76 -15.15 -0.72 11.05
N LEU A 77 -15.54 -0.65 12.32
CA LEU A 77 -16.93 -0.36 12.72
C LEU A 77 -17.29 1.11 12.58
N MET A 78 -16.39 2.00 12.94
CA MET A 78 -16.61 3.45 12.91
C MET A 78 -16.63 4.00 11.48
N CYS A 79 -15.80 3.45 10.60
CA CYS A 79 -15.64 3.87 9.21
C CYS A 79 -16.27 2.89 8.21
N SER A 80 -17.23 2.07 8.63
CA SER A 80 -17.79 0.95 7.84
C SER A 80 -18.37 1.34 6.47
N MET A 81 -18.59 2.62 6.22
CA MET A 81 -19.08 3.15 4.94
C MET A 81 -18.01 3.90 4.15
N GLU A 82 -16.75 3.70 4.47
CA GLU A 82 -15.60 4.38 3.88
C GLU A 82 -14.49 3.37 3.54
N ASP A 83 -13.70 3.65 2.52
CA ASP A 83 -12.54 2.82 2.16
C ASP A 83 -11.54 2.68 3.30
N TYR A 84 -11.52 3.66 4.22
CA TYR A 84 -10.66 3.64 5.41
C TYR A 84 -10.96 2.47 6.37
N ALA A 85 -12.17 1.90 6.33
CA ALA A 85 -12.52 0.70 7.10
C ALA A 85 -11.81 -0.57 6.58
N THR A 86 -11.37 -0.55 5.32
CA THR A 86 -10.74 -1.71 4.69
C THR A 86 -9.39 -1.99 5.34
N ASP A 87 -9.25 -3.19 5.89
CA ASP A 87 -7.96 -3.61 6.46
C ASP A 87 -6.89 -3.74 5.37
N LYS A 88 -5.67 -3.27 5.68
CA LYS A 88 -4.55 -3.30 4.74
C LYS A 88 -4.15 -4.70 4.27
N LEU A 89 -4.44 -5.73 5.04
CA LEU A 89 -4.19 -7.13 4.68
C LEU A 89 -5.41 -7.79 4.02
N GLY A 90 -6.54 -7.09 3.92
CA GLY A 90 -7.78 -7.66 3.42
C GLY A 90 -8.41 -8.68 4.39
N SER A 91 -9.31 -9.49 3.86
CA SER A 91 -9.96 -10.58 4.57
C SER A 91 -9.34 -11.95 4.21
N GLU A 92 -9.55 -12.94 5.08
CA GLU A 92 -9.09 -14.32 4.84
C GLU A 92 -9.71 -14.89 3.56
N THR A 93 -11.01 -14.69 3.35
CA THR A 93 -11.73 -15.18 2.17
C THR A 93 -11.20 -14.58 0.88
N GLU A 94 -10.89 -13.28 0.88
CA GLU A 94 -10.30 -12.60 -0.29
C GLU A 94 -8.88 -13.11 -0.55
N ALA A 95 -8.07 -13.24 0.50
CA ALA A 95 -6.71 -13.75 0.39
C ALA A 95 -6.67 -15.18 -0.18
N GLU A 96 -7.58 -16.07 0.27
CA GLU A 96 -7.72 -17.44 -0.27
C GLU A 96 -8.06 -17.45 -1.77
N SER A 97 -8.78 -16.44 -2.25
CA SER A 97 -9.19 -16.34 -3.65
C SER A 97 -8.09 -15.87 -4.61
N ILE A 98 -6.94 -15.42 -4.09
CA ILE A 98 -5.83 -14.90 -4.91
C ILE A 98 -5.25 -16.01 -5.79
N THR A 99 -5.23 -15.76 -7.09
CA THR A 99 -4.63 -16.64 -8.09
C THR A 99 -3.53 -15.91 -8.87
N PRO A 100 -2.56 -16.62 -9.48
CA PRO A 100 -1.55 -15.99 -10.33
C PRO A 100 -2.14 -15.13 -11.44
N HIS A 101 -3.21 -15.60 -12.06
CA HIS A 101 -3.87 -14.85 -13.13
C HIS A 101 -4.52 -13.55 -12.64
N ALA A 102 -5.28 -13.62 -11.54
CA ALA A 102 -5.95 -12.44 -10.97
C ALA A 102 -4.92 -11.42 -10.48
N LEU A 103 -3.86 -11.87 -9.79
CA LEU A 103 -2.79 -11.02 -9.28
C LEU A 103 -2.02 -10.35 -10.42
N THR A 104 -1.65 -11.09 -11.47
CA THR A 104 -0.93 -10.54 -12.63
C THR A 104 -1.77 -9.50 -13.36
N ARG A 105 -3.05 -9.78 -13.58
CA ARG A 105 -3.96 -8.81 -14.18
C ARG A 105 -4.08 -7.54 -13.38
N HIS A 106 -4.29 -7.66 -12.06
CA HIS A 106 -4.36 -6.50 -11.16
C HIS A 106 -3.07 -5.69 -11.17
N TYR A 107 -1.92 -6.36 -11.17
CA TYR A 107 -0.62 -5.69 -11.25
C TYR A 107 -0.46 -4.87 -12.53
N HIS A 108 -0.81 -5.43 -13.69
CA HIS A 108 -0.74 -4.70 -14.95
C HIS A 108 -1.71 -3.51 -14.98
N GLN A 109 -2.91 -3.68 -14.45
CA GLN A 109 -3.89 -2.61 -14.35
C GLN A 109 -3.39 -1.49 -13.42
N LEU A 110 -2.84 -1.84 -12.26
CA LEU A 110 -2.26 -0.87 -11.34
C LEU A 110 -1.13 -0.05 -11.99
N LEU A 111 -0.23 -0.71 -12.73
CA LEU A 111 0.85 -0.02 -13.45
C LEU A 111 0.33 0.91 -14.55
N ALA A 112 -0.78 0.56 -15.19
CA ALA A 112 -1.38 1.37 -16.26
C ALA A 112 -2.12 2.61 -15.70
N ASP A 113 -2.89 2.42 -14.63
CA ASP A 113 -3.91 3.38 -14.19
C ASP A 113 -3.48 4.23 -12.99
N ALA A 114 -2.65 3.66 -12.07
CA ALA A 114 -2.31 4.37 -10.84
C ALA A 114 -1.39 5.57 -11.07
N PRO A 115 -1.56 6.69 -10.37
CA PRO A 115 -0.60 7.78 -10.35
C PRO A 115 0.77 7.30 -9.89
N VAL A 116 1.81 7.90 -10.44
CA VAL A 116 3.20 7.58 -10.10
C VAL A 116 3.85 8.80 -9.49
N GLU A 117 4.29 8.66 -8.25
CA GLU A 117 5.06 9.67 -7.55
C GLU A 117 6.50 9.20 -7.39
N LEU A 118 7.44 10.09 -7.68
CA LEU A 118 8.87 9.85 -7.58
C LEU A 118 9.46 10.83 -6.57
N PHE A 119 10.12 10.29 -5.58
CA PHE A 119 10.78 11.08 -4.55
C PHE A 119 12.27 10.77 -4.51
N TYR A 120 13.11 11.80 -4.52
CA TYR A 120 14.55 11.68 -4.36
C TYR A 120 15.04 12.64 -3.28
N CYS A 121 15.91 12.14 -2.42
CA CYS A 121 16.63 12.94 -1.43
C CYS A 121 18.12 12.62 -1.55
N GLY A 122 18.93 13.62 -1.93
CA GLY A 122 20.37 13.46 -2.12
C GLY A 122 20.99 14.69 -2.77
N SER A 123 22.27 14.58 -3.13
CA SER A 123 23.09 15.70 -3.66
C SER A 123 23.12 15.79 -5.19
N ALA A 124 22.56 14.81 -5.91
CA ALA A 124 22.61 14.79 -7.36
C ALA A 124 21.79 15.91 -8.01
N ASP A 125 22.22 16.36 -9.18
CA ASP A 125 21.50 17.37 -9.95
C ASP A 125 20.07 16.92 -10.28
N PRO A 126 19.04 17.74 -9.97
CA PRO A 126 17.63 17.39 -10.21
C PRO A 126 17.30 17.04 -11.67
N ALA A 127 17.96 17.68 -12.64
CA ALA A 127 17.74 17.39 -14.05
C ALA A 127 18.27 15.99 -14.42
N ARG A 128 19.40 15.59 -13.87
CA ARG A 128 19.99 14.26 -14.02
C ARG A 128 19.09 13.20 -13.39
N VAL A 129 18.60 13.44 -12.17
CA VAL A 129 17.66 12.56 -11.47
C VAL A 129 16.39 12.35 -12.29
N LYS A 130 15.78 13.45 -12.75
CA LYS A 130 14.57 13.40 -13.60
C LYS A 130 14.82 12.59 -14.88
N SER A 131 15.95 12.82 -15.55
CA SER A 131 16.30 12.10 -16.79
C SER A 131 16.46 10.60 -16.54
N ALA A 132 17.12 10.20 -15.43
CA ALA A 132 17.30 8.81 -15.06
C ALA A 132 15.95 8.11 -14.81
N PHE A 133 15.04 8.74 -14.06
CA PHE A 133 13.70 8.19 -13.84
C PHE A 133 12.89 8.07 -15.14
N LEU A 134 12.88 9.11 -15.97
CA LEU A 134 12.16 9.06 -17.24
C LEU A 134 12.70 7.95 -18.15
N SER A 135 14.00 7.72 -18.15
CA SER A 135 14.62 6.63 -18.90
C SER A 135 14.25 5.26 -18.34
N ALA A 136 14.35 5.07 -17.01
CA ALA A 136 14.06 3.80 -16.37
C ALA A 136 12.59 3.40 -16.49
N LEU A 137 11.68 4.35 -16.49
CA LEU A 137 10.24 4.14 -16.59
C LEU A 137 9.66 4.37 -17.99
N ALA A 138 10.50 4.51 -19.00
CA ALA A 138 10.05 4.78 -20.39
C ALA A 138 9.11 3.70 -20.96
N ALA A 139 9.20 2.46 -20.46
CA ALA A 139 8.35 1.35 -20.85
C ALA A 139 7.13 1.13 -19.92
N LEU A 140 6.89 2.05 -18.96
CA LEU A 140 5.74 1.94 -18.08
C LEU A 140 4.44 2.11 -18.89
N PRO A 141 3.56 1.10 -18.90
CA PRO A 141 2.28 1.24 -19.57
C PRO A 141 1.44 2.31 -18.88
N ARG A 142 0.81 3.18 -19.66
CA ARG A 142 -0.09 4.20 -19.12
C ARG A 142 -1.39 4.18 -19.90
N SER A 143 -2.51 4.17 -19.17
CA SER A 143 -3.82 4.43 -19.78
C SER A 143 -3.98 5.93 -20.04
N ASP A 144 -4.89 6.27 -20.94
CA ASP A 144 -5.27 7.66 -21.22
C ASP A 144 -6.27 8.19 -20.17
N GLU A 145 -6.69 7.35 -19.23
CA GLU A 145 -7.60 7.71 -18.16
C GLU A 145 -6.83 8.37 -17.02
N ASP A 146 -7.27 9.56 -16.61
CA ASP A 146 -6.78 10.20 -15.39
C ASP A 146 -7.59 9.63 -14.21
N PRO A 147 -6.98 8.83 -13.33
CA PRO A 147 -7.70 8.21 -12.24
C PRO A 147 -8.18 9.29 -11.26
N ASP A 148 -9.48 9.40 -11.09
CA ASP A 148 -10.04 10.20 -10.01
C ASP A 148 -9.72 9.54 -8.67
N ILE A 149 -8.69 10.07 -7.99
CA ILE A 149 -8.39 9.68 -6.62
C ILE A 149 -9.26 10.52 -5.70
N GLY A 150 -10.55 10.34 -5.81
CA GLY A 150 -11.51 10.92 -4.90
C GLY A 150 -11.30 10.44 -3.47
N THR A 151 -11.91 11.13 -2.53
CA THR A 151 -12.02 10.66 -1.15
C THR A 151 -13.47 10.40 -0.83
N ASP A 152 -13.75 9.29 -0.17
CA ASP A 152 -15.07 8.94 0.34
C ASP A 152 -15.21 9.27 1.84
N ILE A 153 -14.31 10.08 2.38
CA ILE A 153 -14.31 10.49 3.78
C ILE A 153 -15.63 11.18 4.12
N ARG A 154 -16.30 10.64 5.11
CA ARG A 154 -17.56 11.20 5.63
C ARG A 154 -17.27 12.13 6.79
N MET A 155 -17.60 13.39 6.62
CA MET A 155 -17.36 14.42 7.62
C MET A 155 -18.30 14.31 8.82
N ASN A 156 -19.49 13.75 8.62
CA ASN A 156 -20.52 13.64 9.66
C ASN A 156 -20.65 12.20 10.18
N ALA A 157 -20.99 12.08 11.47
CA ALA A 157 -21.37 10.81 12.05
C ALA A 157 -22.62 10.23 11.36
N LEU A 158 -22.65 8.91 11.19
CA LEU A 158 -23.82 8.23 10.61
C LEU A 158 -25.02 8.25 11.58
N GLU A 159 -24.76 8.27 12.87
CA GLU A 159 -25.77 8.24 13.93
C GLU A 159 -25.38 9.22 15.04
N ALA A 160 -26.41 9.83 15.64
CA ALA A 160 -26.22 10.77 16.74
C ALA A 160 -25.90 10.10 18.08
N GLU A 161 -26.36 8.85 18.25
CA GLU A 161 -26.18 8.11 19.50
C GLU A 161 -24.90 7.26 19.47
N PRO A 162 -24.23 7.11 20.63
CA PRO A 162 -23.07 6.23 20.74
C PRO A 162 -23.41 4.78 20.41
N ARG A 163 -22.58 4.14 19.60
CA ARG A 163 -22.69 2.71 19.30
C ARG A 163 -21.68 1.93 20.12
N CYS A 164 -22.15 0.87 20.78
CA CYS A 164 -21.31 -0.05 21.56
C CYS A 164 -21.31 -1.41 20.90
N PHE A 165 -20.12 -1.97 20.71
CA PHE A 165 -19.91 -3.32 20.18
C PHE A 165 -19.09 -4.12 21.16
N GLU A 166 -19.43 -5.38 21.34
CA GLU A 166 -18.72 -6.31 22.21
C GLU A 166 -18.39 -7.58 21.45
N GLU A 167 -17.13 -7.99 21.53
CA GLU A 167 -16.64 -9.25 20.98
C GLU A 167 -16.03 -10.08 22.12
N GLN A 168 -16.54 -11.30 22.30
CA GLN A 168 -16.02 -12.20 23.33
C GLN A 168 -14.88 -13.04 22.75
N LEU A 169 -13.71 -12.88 23.33
CA LEU A 169 -12.50 -13.63 22.98
C LEU A 169 -11.96 -14.34 24.23
N GLN A 170 -11.25 -15.46 24.01
CA GLN A 170 -10.55 -16.15 25.12
C GLN A 170 -9.30 -15.33 25.51
N VAL A 171 -9.48 -14.33 26.35
CA VAL A 171 -8.43 -13.44 26.84
C VAL A 171 -8.53 -13.25 28.35
N THR A 172 -7.38 -13.02 28.99
CA THR A 172 -7.32 -12.76 30.44
C THR A 172 -7.64 -11.32 30.80
N GLN A 173 -7.56 -10.40 29.83
CA GLN A 173 -7.82 -8.98 30.03
C GLN A 173 -8.71 -8.43 28.93
N GLY A 174 -9.79 -7.76 29.29
CA GLY A 174 -10.59 -6.97 28.38
C GLY A 174 -9.77 -5.83 27.74
N LYS A 175 -10.09 -5.49 26.51
CA LYS A 175 -9.57 -4.32 25.81
C LYS A 175 -10.72 -3.42 25.41
N LEU A 176 -10.62 -2.15 25.73
CA LEU A 176 -11.59 -1.14 25.34
C LEU A 176 -10.91 -0.17 24.37
N ALA A 177 -11.55 0.08 23.24
CA ALA A 177 -11.20 1.13 22.31
C ALA A 177 -12.40 2.07 22.15
N ILE A 178 -12.17 3.38 22.20
CA ILE A 178 -13.20 4.41 22.05
C ILE A 178 -12.76 5.33 20.92
N GLY A 179 -13.65 5.59 19.97
CA GLY A 179 -13.43 6.49 18.86
C GLY A 179 -14.46 7.60 18.81
N PHE A 180 -14.01 8.77 18.37
CA PHE A 180 -14.86 9.93 18.12
C PHE A 180 -14.63 10.40 16.69
N ARG A 181 -15.71 10.70 15.98
CA ARG A 181 -15.63 11.41 14.69
C ARG A 181 -15.90 12.87 14.95
N LEU A 182 -14.93 13.67 14.57
CA LEU A 182 -15.05 15.13 14.61
C LEU A 182 -15.65 15.57 13.27
N GLY A 183 -16.68 16.43 13.33
CA GLY A 183 -17.33 16.99 12.15
C GLY A 183 -16.52 18.14 11.53
N GLU A 184 -17.16 18.89 10.65
CA GLU A 184 -16.57 20.00 9.88
C GLU A 184 -15.96 21.10 10.76
N CYS A 185 -16.45 21.26 11.98
CA CYS A 185 -15.96 22.29 12.91
C CYS A 185 -14.46 22.21 13.26
N MET A 186 -13.77 21.12 12.93
CA MET A 186 -12.32 20.99 13.12
C MET A 186 -11.51 21.47 11.91
N LEU A 187 -12.15 21.81 10.82
CA LEU A 187 -11.51 22.29 9.59
C LEU A 187 -11.51 23.82 9.46
N GLU A 188 -12.26 24.52 10.32
CA GLU A 188 -12.21 25.98 10.37
C GLU A 188 -11.04 26.41 11.25
N PRO A 189 -10.01 27.07 10.70
CA PRO A 189 -8.99 27.73 11.53
C PRO A 189 -9.66 28.90 12.27
N ASP A 190 -9.47 28.96 13.60
CA ASP A 190 -9.83 30.12 14.44
C ASP A 190 -9.14 31.41 13.96
#